data_9fe1e1033d7a93b81f99a160eddd8ec2
#
_entry.id   9fe1e1033d7a93b81f99a160eddd8ec2
#
_cell.length_a   1.000
_cell.length_b   1.000
_cell.length_c   1.000
_cell.angle_alpha   90.00
_cell.angle_beta   90.00
_cell.angle_gamma   90.00
#
_symmetry.space_group_name_H-M   'P 1'
#
loop_
_entity.id
_entity.type
_entity.pdbx_description
1 polymer ?
#
loop_
_entity_poly.entity_id
_entity_poly.type
_entity_poly.pdbx_seq_one_letter_code
_entity_poly.pdbx_strand_id
1 'polypeptide(L)'
;MKKRNIITSIALAGALCFSSLLPVSAATFDNSGIKETQVEKVTYQFMNETQAGKYKLVDTDTLYSWVSKKDKMIIVDTMPAAASYDKQHVPGAINSVAPMTEAEYTPEQKADLTSQVEKLLPNKTISKTTSKTTWSKVSKKTYSKLKKADRKTKKVKKGKKTVTYYYKKVVKKSTKKTTVKDKSYKIVVYCGYIKCARSHVAAAYLVKQGYTNVYRYGGGISAWVDAGYPVDPVKTEQPAQ
;
A
#
# COMPACT_ATOMS: atom_id res chain seq x y z
N MET A 1 -53.15 -63.16 -5.14
CA MET A 1 -53.64 -61.77 -5.19
C MET A 1 -52.55 -60.89 -5.81
N LYS A 2 -52.72 -60.50 -7.07
CA LYS A 2 -51.75 -59.67 -7.81
C LYS A 2 -52.10 -58.19 -7.64
N LYS A 3 -51.21 -57.37 -7.05
CA LYS A 3 -51.35 -55.90 -7.01
C LYS A 3 -50.83 -55.33 -8.31
N ARG A 4 -51.69 -54.65 -9.05
CA ARG A 4 -51.39 -53.92 -10.28
C ARG A 4 -50.87 -52.55 -9.93
N ASN A 5 -49.65 -52.20 -10.34
CA ASN A 5 -49.08 -50.88 -10.30
C ASN A 5 -49.62 -50.05 -11.46
N ILE A 6 -50.29 -48.97 -11.18
CA ILE A 6 -50.75 -47.97 -12.12
C ILE A 6 -49.59 -46.98 -12.30
N ILE A 7 -49.01 -46.93 -13.50
CA ILE A 7 -48.03 -45.92 -13.90
C ILE A 7 -48.80 -44.75 -14.44
N THR A 8 -48.81 -43.66 -13.73
CA THR A 8 -49.37 -42.39 -14.19
C THR A 8 -48.33 -41.64 -15.00
N SER A 9 -48.53 -41.59 -16.30
CA SER A 9 -47.70 -40.80 -17.21
C SER A 9 -48.05 -39.31 -17.09
N ILE A 10 -47.13 -38.50 -16.54
CA ILE A 10 -47.23 -37.03 -16.56
C ILE A 10 -46.65 -36.56 -17.87
N ALA A 11 -47.51 -36.07 -18.75
CA ALA A 11 -47.13 -35.36 -19.95
C ALA A 11 -46.61 -33.98 -19.56
N LEU A 12 -45.29 -33.77 -19.71
CA LEU A 12 -44.65 -32.46 -19.51
C LEU A 12 -44.82 -31.66 -20.79
N ALA A 13 -45.77 -30.73 -20.81
CA ALA A 13 -45.93 -29.77 -21.89
C ALA A 13 -44.74 -28.78 -21.82
N GLY A 14 -43.79 -28.95 -22.72
CA GLY A 14 -42.68 -28.01 -22.93
C GLY A 14 -43.18 -26.70 -23.50
N ALA A 15 -43.28 -25.68 -22.68
CA ALA A 15 -43.40 -24.31 -23.13
C ALA A 15 -42.04 -23.86 -23.73
N LEU A 16 -41.95 -23.85 -25.05
CA LEU A 16 -40.88 -23.20 -25.79
C LEU A 16 -40.98 -21.67 -25.54
N CYS A 17 -40.27 -21.19 -24.54
CA CYS A 17 -39.98 -19.78 -24.43
C CYS A 17 -39.03 -19.40 -25.56
N PHE A 18 -39.56 -18.86 -26.65
CA PHE A 18 -38.78 -18.06 -27.59
C PHE A 18 -38.26 -16.83 -26.82
N SER A 19 -37.12 -16.95 -26.19
CA SER A 19 -36.34 -15.80 -25.82
C SER A 19 -35.92 -15.11 -27.11
N SER A 20 -36.61 -14.01 -27.44
CA SER A 20 -36.18 -13.08 -28.46
C SER A 20 -34.74 -12.64 -28.03
N LEU A 21 -33.74 -13.22 -28.71
CA LEU A 21 -32.40 -12.65 -28.72
C LEU A 21 -32.54 -11.28 -29.38
N LEU A 22 -32.77 -10.26 -28.55
CA LEU A 22 -32.54 -8.90 -28.99
C LEU A 22 -31.06 -8.88 -29.40
N PRO A 23 -30.75 -8.41 -30.63
CA PRO A 23 -29.34 -8.23 -30.95
C PRO A 23 -28.81 -7.24 -29.94
N VAL A 24 -27.86 -7.72 -29.12
CA VAL A 24 -27.01 -6.83 -28.35
C VAL A 24 -26.32 -5.99 -29.41
N SER A 25 -26.83 -4.79 -29.61
CA SER A 25 -26.17 -3.77 -30.41
C SER A 25 -24.78 -3.67 -29.81
N ALA A 26 -23.77 -4.17 -30.53
CA ALA A 26 -22.38 -3.92 -30.14
C ALA A 26 -22.30 -2.40 -30.03
N ALA A 27 -22.11 -1.91 -28.81
CA ALA A 27 -21.88 -0.50 -28.59
C ALA A 27 -20.75 -0.14 -29.55
N THR A 28 -21.04 0.66 -30.54
CA THR A 28 -20.02 1.24 -31.40
C THR A 28 -19.21 2.15 -30.48
N PHE A 29 -18.08 1.62 -29.99
CA PHE A 29 -17.12 2.45 -29.28
C PHE A 29 -16.66 3.51 -30.28
N ASP A 30 -17.05 4.74 -30.04
CA ASP A 30 -16.47 5.88 -30.75
C ASP A 30 -15.05 6.07 -30.20
N ASN A 31 -14.09 5.46 -30.87
CA ASN A 31 -12.66 5.65 -30.62
C ASN A 31 -12.04 6.64 -31.61
N SER A 32 -12.85 7.59 -32.09
CA SER A 32 -12.41 8.65 -33.00
C SER A 32 -11.19 9.38 -32.39
N GLY A 33 -10.03 9.17 -33.00
CA GLY A 33 -8.75 9.79 -32.56
C GLY A 33 -7.87 8.96 -31.62
N ILE A 34 -8.35 7.84 -31.06
CA ILE A 34 -7.53 6.98 -30.19
C ILE A 34 -7.07 5.74 -30.97
N LYS A 35 -5.77 5.52 -31.09
CA LYS A 35 -5.22 4.28 -31.65
C LYS A 35 -5.18 3.20 -30.57
N GLU A 36 -6.08 2.19 -30.68
CA GLU A 36 -6.20 1.08 -29.73
C GLU A 36 -4.86 0.42 -29.41
N THR A 37 -3.98 0.20 -30.41
CA THR A 37 -2.65 -0.37 -30.21
C THR A 37 -1.75 0.51 -29.32
N GLN A 38 -1.99 1.82 -29.26
CA GLN A 38 -1.26 2.72 -28.36
C GLN A 38 -1.82 2.63 -26.95
N VAL A 39 -3.14 2.57 -26.80
CA VAL A 39 -3.81 2.36 -25.51
C VAL A 39 -3.36 1.03 -24.91
N GLU A 40 -3.39 -0.05 -25.70
CA GLU A 40 -2.93 -1.36 -25.28
C GLU A 40 -1.50 -1.33 -24.76
N LYS A 41 -0.54 -0.79 -25.52
CA LYS A 41 0.87 -0.69 -25.11
C LYS A 41 1.05 0.10 -23.82
N VAL A 42 0.38 1.24 -23.68
CA VAL A 42 0.46 2.07 -22.47
C VAL A 42 -0.15 1.34 -21.28
N THR A 43 -1.26 0.64 -21.48
CA THR A 43 -1.92 -0.13 -20.42
C THR A 43 -1.02 -1.25 -19.92
N TYR A 44 -0.45 -2.05 -20.81
CA TYR A 44 0.47 -3.13 -20.43
C TYR A 44 1.74 -2.58 -19.74
N GLN A 45 2.32 -1.51 -20.26
CA GLN A 45 3.45 -0.87 -19.59
C GLN A 45 3.10 -0.45 -18.18
N PHE A 46 1.98 0.25 -18.00
CA PHE A 46 1.53 0.75 -16.71
C PHE A 46 1.23 -0.37 -15.72
N MET A 47 0.59 -1.46 -16.19
CA MET A 47 0.35 -2.65 -15.37
C MET A 47 1.64 -3.31 -14.92
N ASN A 48 2.59 -3.53 -15.83
CA ASN A 48 3.89 -4.15 -15.52
C ASN A 48 4.69 -3.28 -14.53
N GLU A 49 4.74 -1.96 -14.74
CA GLU A 49 5.38 -1.01 -13.82
C GLU A 49 4.75 -1.06 -12.43
N THR A 50 3.41 -1.14 -12.36
CA THR A 50 2.68 -1.21 -11.08
C THR A 50 3.00 -2.50 -10.33
N GLN A 51 3.01 -3.62 -11.03
CA GLN A 51 3.35 -4.92 -10.44
C GLN A 51 4.80 -4.97 -9.95
N ALA A 52 5.74 -4.47 -10.76
CA ALA A 52 7.16 -4.42 -10.40
C ALA A 52 7.42 -3.46 -9.22
N GLY A 53 6.78 -2.29 -9.23
CA GLY A 53 6.97 -1.23 -8.22
C GLY A 53 6.27 -1.49 -6.91
N LYS A 54 5.27 -2.38 -6.86
CA LYS A 54 4.49 -2.77 -5.65
C LYS A 54 3.83 -1.59 -4.92
N TYR A 55 3.61 -0.50 -5.59
CA TYR A 55 2.84 0.64 -5.11
C TYR A 55 1.35 0.49 -5.47
N LYS A 56 0.51 1.31 -4.89
CA LYS A 56 -0.92 1.40 -5.21
C LYS A 56 -1.14 2.40 -6.33
N LEU A 57 -2.31 2.34 -6.95
CA LEU A 57 -2.76 3.33 -7.91
C LEU A 57 -3.82 4.24 -7.31
N VAL A 58 -3.87 5.48 -7.80
CA VAL A 58 -4.95 6.42 -7.54
C VAL A 58 -5.31 7.14 -8.84
N ASP A 59 -6.61 7.27 -9.11
CA ASP A 59 -7.14 8.02 -10.23
C ASP A 59 -7.29 9.51 -9.91
N THR A 60 -7.65 10.29 -10.93
CA THR A 60 -7.74 11.75 -10.86
C THR A 60 -8.80 12.22 -9.87
N ASP A 61 -10.02 11.67 -9.94
CA ASP A 61 -11.14 12.10 -9.09
C ASP A 61 -10.93 11.74 -7.62
N THR A 62 -10.39 10.56 -7.38
CA THR A 62 -10.02 10.10 -6.03
C THR A 62 -8.95 11.01 -5.42
N LEU A 63 -7.91 11.33 -6.18
CA LEU A 63 -6.86 12.24 -5.69
C LEU A 63 -7.41 13.64 -5.44
N TYR A 64 -8.25 14.16 -6.36
CA TYR A 64 -8.92 15.45 -6.15
C TYR A 64 -9.78 15.45 -4.89
N SER A 65 -10.54 14.39 -4.66
CA SER A 65 -11.33 14.24 -3.43
C SER A 65 -10.47 14.30 -2.18
N TRP A 66 -9.28 13.66 -2.19
CA TRP A 66 -8.35 13.72 -1.05
C TRP A 66 -7.77 15.12 -0.84
N VAL A 67 -7.37 15.80 -1.92
CA VAL A 67 -6.84 17.17 -1.88
C VAL A 67 -7.89 18.15 -1.34
N SER A 68 -9.11 18.09 -1.90
CA SER A 68 -10.23 18.97 -1.52
C SER A 68 -10.66 18.79 -0.07
N LYS A 69 -10.62 17.55 0.46
CA LYS A 69 -10.92 17.24 1.86
C LYS A 69 -9.74 17.51 2.80
N LYS A 70 -8.60 17.94 2.26
CA LYS A 70 -7.36 18.15 3.02
C LYS A 70 -6.91 16.90 3.77
N ASP A 71 -7.05 15.74 3.12
CA ASP A 71 -6.57 14.47 3.66
C ASP A 71 -5.08 14.56 3.97
N LYS A 72 -4.69 13.92 5.07
CA LYS A 72 -3.29 13.88 5.49
C LYS A 72 -2.46 12.97 4.57
N MET A 73 -1.64 13.57 3.72
CA MET A 73 -0.75 12.88 2.78
C MET A 73 0.42 13.78 2.37
N ILE A 74 1.42 13.18 1.75
CA ILE A 74 2.50 13.88 1.04
C ILE A 74 2.26 13.66 -0.44
N ILE A 75 2.27 14.72 -1.25
CA ILE A 75 2.16 14.65 -2.69
C ILE A 75 3.52 15.07 -3.27
N VAL A 76 4.06 14.26 -4.18
CA VAL A 76 5.37 14.47 -4.80
C VAL A 76 5.21 14.59 -6.31
N ASP A 77 5.59 15.73 -6.85
CA ASP A 77 5.79 15.93 -8.29
C ASP A 77 7.22 15.58 -8.66
N THR A 78 7.37 14.71 -9.65
CA THR A 78 8.69 14.23 -10.10
C THR A 78 9.17 14.87 -11.39
N MET A 79 8.47 15.89 -11.87
CA MET A 79 8.84 16.65 -13.06
C MET A 79 9.95 17.69 -12.76
N PRO A 80 10.75 18.05 -13.76
CA PRO A 80 11.70 19.15 -13.61
C PRO A 80 10.99 20.45 -13.21
N ALA A 81 11.56 21.18 -12.24
CA ALA A 81 10.96 22.39 -11.69
C ALA A 81 10.62 23.43 -12.76
N ALA A 82 11.61 24.00 -13.39
CA ALA A 82 11.43 25.09 -14.39
C ALA A 82 10.60 24.67 -15.62
N ALA A 83 10.64 23.39 -16.00
CA ALA A 83 9.90 22.90 -17.17
C ALA A 83 8.43 22.63 -16.89
N SER A 84 8.06 22.27 -15.65
CA SER A 84 6.72 21.81 -15.31
C SER A 84 6.24 22.30 -13.94
N TYR A 85 6.87 21.89 -12.84
CA TYR A 85 6.38 22.14 -11.48
C TYR A 85 6.15 23.62 -11.18
N ASP A 86 7.10 24.50 -11.54
CA ASP A 86 6.99 25.94 -11.30
C ASP A 86 5.86 26.60 -12.11
N LYS A 87 5.42 25.94 -13.18
CA LYS A 87 4.35 26.43 -14.03
C LYS A 87 2.98 26.04 -13.53
N GLN A 88 2.86 24.78 -13.10
CA GLN A 88 1.64 24.22 -12.51
C GLN A 88 1.90 22.87 -11.88
N HIS A 89 1.32 22.65 -10.70
CA HIS A 89 1.38 21.36 -9.99
C HIS A 89 0.11 21.15 -9.17
N VAL A 90 -0.10 19.91 -8.71
CA VAL A 90 -1.22 19.57 -7.80
C VAL A 90 -1.05 20.33 -6.50
N PRO A 91 -2.10 21.01 -5.99
CA PRO A 91 -2.00 21.84 -4.79
C PRO A 91 -1.36 21.12 -3.60
N GLY A 92 -0.35 21.78 -3.01
CA GLY A 92 0.38 21.26 -1.87
C GLY A 92 1.41 20.18 -2.19
N ALA A 93 1.69 19.90 -3.46
CA ALA A 93 2.76 19.00 -3.85
C ALA A 93 4.15 19.60 -3.57
N ILE A 94 5.10 18.76 -3.16
CA ILE A 94 6.52 19.07 -3.16
C ILE A 94 7.15 18.60 -4.47
N ASN A 95 8.26 19.22 -4.87
CA ASN A 95 9.01 18.82 -6.06
C ASN A 95 10.26 18.01 -5.71
N SER A 96 10.40 16.82 -6.28
CA SER A 96 11.64 16.02 -6.21
C SER A 96 11.82 15.27 -7.52
N VAL A 97 12.74 15.75 -8.32
CA VAL A 97 12.94 15.29 -9.71
C VAL A 97 13.42 13.84 -9.76
N ALA A 98 12.72 13.01 -10.54
CA ALA A 98 13.16 11.65 -10.82
C ALA A 98 13.44 11.47 -12.32
N PRO A 99 14.34 10.56 -12.73
CA PRO A 99 14.61 10.23 -14.12
C PRO A 99 13.53 9.31 -14.71
N MET A 100 13.63 9.03 -16.02
CA MET A 100 12.71 8.13 -16.70
C MET A 100 12.99 6.64 -16.42
N THR A 101 14.21 6.31 -16.00
CA THR A 101 14.63 4.94 -15.72
C THR A 101 15.30 4.82 -14.35
N GLU A 102 15.23 3.63 -13.74
CA GLU A 102 15.88 3.38 -12.44
C GLU A 102 17.41 3.48 -12.54
N ALA A 103 18.00 3.12 -13.68
CA ALA A 103 19.44 3.17 -13.90
C ALA A 103 20.00 4.61 -13.87
N GLU A 104 19.21 5.59 -14.28
CA GLU A 104 19.57 7.00 -14.27
C GLU A 104 19.31 7.69 -12.93
N TYR A 105 18.68 6.98 -11.96
CA TYR A 105 18.32 7.58 -10.68
C TYR A 105 19.54 7.71 -9.78
N THR A 106 20.09 8.92 -9.72
CA THR A 106 21.34 9.17 -9.00
C THR A 106 21.17 9.09 -7.48
N PRO A 107 22.26 8.85 -6.74
CA PRO A 107 22.23 8.88 -5.27
C PRO A 107 21.73 10.20 -4.69
N GLU A 108 22.08 11.32 -5.32
CA GLU A 108 21.71 12.68 -4.91
C GLU A 108 20.19 12.88 -5.04
N GLN A 109 19.61 12.49 -6.18
CA GLN A 109 18.18 12.58 -6.41
C GLN A 109 17.39 11.67 -5.44
N LYS A 110 17.89 10.46 -5.17
CA LYS A 110 17.32 9.54 -4.17
C LYS A 110 17.37 10.12 -2.76
N ALA A 111 18.48 10.75 -2.40
CA ALA A 111 18.66 11.42 -1.11
C ALA A 111 17.72 12.62 -0.98
N ASP A 112 17.57 13.43 -2.05
CA ASP A 112 16.64 14.55 -2.08
C ASP A 112 15.22 14.09 -1.81
N LEU A 113 14.69 13.11 -2.57
CA LEU A 113 13.34 12.57 -2.37
C LEU A 113 13.15 12.07 -0.93
N THR A 114 14.09 11.27 -0.44
CA THR A 114 14.00 10.71 0.92
C THR A 114 13.98 11.83 1.97
N SER A 115 14.88 12.81 1.86
CA SER A 115 14.98 13.93 2.80
C SER A 115 13.71 14.78 2.83
N GLN A 116 13.16 15.11 1.67
CA GLN A 116 11.94 15.91 1.57
C GLN A 116 10.73 15.16 2.16
N VAL A 117 10.58 13.88 1.83
CA VAL A 117 9.52 13.04 2.38
C VAL A 117 9.67 12.90 3.90
N GLU A 118 10.86 12.59 4.42
CA GLU A 118 11.09 12.41 5.85
C GLU A 118 10.83 13.68 6.69
N LYS A 119 11.10 14.86 6.14
CA LYS A 119 10.76 16.14 6.80
C LYS A 119 9.25 16.27 7.07
N LEU A 120 8.41 15.78 6.17
CA LEU A 120 6.96 15.90 6.24
C LEU A 120 6.28 14.72 6.96
N LEU A 121 6.99 13.59 7.15
CA LEU A 121 6.41 12.45 7.85
C LEU A 121 6.10 12.75 9.31
N PRO A 122 4.92 12.35 9.79
CA PRO A 122 4.61 12.38 11.22
C PRO A 122 5.48 11.37 11.98
N ASN A 123 5.62 11.62 13.27
CA ASN A 123 6.26 10.68 14.17
C ASN A 123 5.28 9.61 14.63
N LYS A 124 5.78 8.39 14.81
CA LYS A 124 5.04 7.24 15.34
C LYS A 124 5.80 6.60 16.48
N THR A 125 5.14 6.36 17.58
CA THR A 125 5.73 5.64 18.72
C THR A 125 5.53 4.13 18.52
N ILE A 126 6.62 3.40 18.44
CA ILE A 126 6.63 1.93 18.44
C ILE A 126 7.04 1.40 19.81
N SER A 127 6.38 0.32 20.26
CA SER A 127 6.67 -0.32 21.55
C SER A 127 7.20 -1.73 21.30
N LYS A 128 8.45 -1.99 21.69
CA LYS A 128 9.04 -3.33 21.64
C LYS A 128 9.09 -3.93 23.03
N THR A 129 8.29 -4.97 23.27
CA THR A 129 8.31 -5.71 24.53
C THR A 129 9.25 -6.89 24.41
N THR A 130 10.24 -6.95 25.27
CA THR A 130 11.14 -8.09 25.43
C THR A 130 10.81 -8.82 26.72
N SER A 131 10.89 -10.16 26.70
CA SER A 131 10.66 -10.99 27.87
C SER A 131 11.93 -11.75 28.23
N LYS A 132 12.43 -11.54 29.45
CA LYS A 132 13.56 -12.31 29.99
C LYS A 132 13.04 -13.35 30.98
N THR A 133 13.23 -14.62 30.67
CA THR A 133 12.90 -15.72 31.58
C THR A 133 14.09 -16.04 32.49
N THR A 134 13.85 -16.03 33.79
CA THR A 134 14.82 -16.44 34.80
C THR A 134 14.19 -17.49 35.71
N TRP A 135 14.99 -18.15 36.55
CA TRP A 135 14.53 -19.17 37.47
C TRP A 135 14.95 -18.81 38.88
N SER A 136 13.98 -18.61 39.77
CA SER A 136 14.22 -18.30 41.16
C SER A 136 14.07 -19.55 42.02
N LYS A 137 14.99 -19.75 42.99
CA LYS A 137 14.92 -20.83 43.94
C LYS A 137 13.69 -20.67 44.85
N VAL A 138 12.98 -21.76 45.12
CA VAL A 138 11.77 -21.76 45.96
C VAL A 138 11.79 -23.00 46.89
N SER A 139 10.90 -22.96 47.88
CA SER A 139 10.66 -24.11 48.75
C SER A 139 9.92 -25.25 48.00
N LYS A 140 10.06 -26.48 48.48
CA LYS A 140 9.33 -27.65 47.95
C LYS A 140 7.82 -27.40 48.00
N LYS A 141 7.31 -26.77 49.07
CA LYS A 141 5.89 -26.40 49.24
C LYS A 141 5.40 -25.45 48.18
N THR A 142 6.20 -24.42 47.83
CA THR A 142 5.90 -23.49 46.76
C THR A 142 5.95 -24.17 45.38
N TYR A 143 6.95 -24.99 45.14
CA TYR A 143 7.13 -25.73 43.89
C TYR A 143 5.94 -26.63 43.55
N SER A 144 5.40 -27.38 44.55
CA SER A 144 4.30 -28.33 44.37
C SER A 144 2.99 -27.63 43.87
N LYS A 145 2.82 -26.33 44.17
CA LYS A 145 1.66 -25.52 43.77
C LYS A 145 1.78 -24.93 42.40
N LEU A 146 2.96 -25.01 41.76
CA LEU A 146 3.19 -24.40 40.43
C LEU A 146 2.79 -25.35 39.31
N LYS A 147 2.32 -24.80 38.17
CA LYS A 147 2.10 -25.55 36.93
C LYS A 147 3.42 -26.16 36.42
N LYS A 148 3.35 -27.32 35.75
CA LYS A 148 4.52 -28.03 35.23
C LYS A 148 5.43 -27.16 34.36
N ALA A 149 4.84 -26.27 33.53
CA ALA A 149 5.57 -25.35 32.66
C ALA A 149 6.33 -24.22 33.39
N ASP A 150 5.96 -23.94 34.66
CA ASP A 150 6.50 -22.82 35.44
C ASP A 150 7.45 -23.27 36.55
N ARG A 151 7.84 -24.54 36.55
CA ARG A 151 8.71 -25.13 37.58
C ARG A 151 9.79 -26.04 36.98
N LYS A 152 10.96 -26.08 37.61
CA LYS A 152 12.02 -27.06 37.32
C LYS A 152 12.77 -27.45 38.60
N THR A 153 13.43 -28.57 38.55
CA THR A 153 14.37 -29.04 39.62
C THR A 153 15.79 -29.12 39.10
N LYS A 154 16.75 -28.96 40.01
CA LYS A 154 18.16 -29.25 39.76
C LYS A 154 18.67 -30.14 40.93
N LYS A 155 19.20 -31.30 40.61
CA LYS A 155 19.85 -32.19 41.57
C LYS A 155 21.35 -31.89 41.58
N VAL A 156 21.93 -31.76 42.76
CA VAL A 156 23.35 -31.47 42.94
C VAL A 156 23.90 -32.48 43.96
N LYS A 157 24.96 -33.20 43.62
CA LYS A 157 25.68 -34.08 44.55
C LYS A 157 26.51 -33.22 45.51
N LYS A 158 26.38 -33.45 46.80
CA LYS A 158 27.21 -32.87 47.85
C LYS A 158 27.79 -34.04 48.66
N GLY A 159 29.01 -34.47 48.32
CA GLY A 159 29.61 -35.69 48.85
C GLY A 159 28.76 -36.91 48.51
N LYS A 160 28.45 -37.75 49.52
CA LYS A 160 27.58 -38.95 49.36
C LYS A 160 26.08 -38.65 49.24
N LYS A 161 25.63 -37.38 49.42
CA LYS A 161 24.22 -37.01 49.43
C LYS A 161 23.84 -36.24 48.14
N THR A 162 22.64 -36.48 47.61
CA THR A 162 22.05 -35.70 46.51
C THR A 162 21.02 -34.72 47.05
N VAL A 163 21.21 -33.42 46.80
CA VAL A 163 20.30 -32.34 47.20
C VAL A 163 19.51 -31.87 45.97
N THR A 164 18.17 -31.85 46.12
CA THR A 164 17.30 -31.35 45.06
C THR A 164 16.90 -29.90 45.35
N TYR A 165 17.19 -29.03 44.41
CA TYR A 165 16.77 -27.63 44.41
C TYR A 165 15.55 -27.44 43.53
N TYR A 166 14.61 -26.61 43.98
CA TYR A 166 13.32 -26.31 43.32
C TYR A 166 13.35 -24.86 42.82
N TYR A 167 12.86 -24.65 41.60
CA TYR A 167 12.86 -23.35 40.99
C TYR A 167 11.50 -23.05 40.39
N LYS A 168 11.08 -21.76 40.47
CA LYS A 168 9.95 -21.20 39.74
C LYS A 168 10.43 -20.36 38.56
N LYS A 169 9.71 -20.39 37.48
CA LYS A 169 9.89 -19.50 36.34
C LYS A 169 9.51 -18.07 36.72
N VAL A 170 10.35 -17.11 36.40
CA VAL A 170 10.10 -15.69 36.57
C VAL A 170 10.29 -15.03 35.21
N VAL A 171 9.21 -14.46 34.67
CA VAL A 171 9.25 -13.73 33.42
C VAL A 171 9.20 -12.25 33.73
N LYS A 172 10.31 -11.55 33.43
CA LYS A 172 10.38 -10.10 33.50
C LYS A 172 10.13 -9.55 32.11
N LYS A 173 9.08 -8.74 31.94
CA LYS A 173 8.79 -8.03 30.71
C LYS A 173 9.36 -6.63 30.81
N SER A 174 10.03 -6.18 29.76
CA SER A 174 10.54 -4.81 29.62
C SER A 174 10.01 -4.26 28.28
N THR A 175 9.33 -3.13 28.32
CA THR A 175 8.81 -2.47 27.12
C THR A 175 9.63 -1.20 26.88
N LYS A 176 10.31 -1.16 25.74
CA LYS A 176 11.01 0.03 25.25
C LYS A 176 10.12 0.72 24.22
N LYS A 177 9.83 2.01 24.44
CA LYS A 177 9.16 2.88 23.49
C LYS A 177 10.23 3.62 22.68
N THR A 178 10.05 3.70 21.37
CA THR A 178 10.94 4.44 20.47
C THR A 178 10.09 5.22 19.48
N THR A 179 10.41 6.49 19.28
CA THR A 179 9.77 7.34 18.28
C THR A 179 10.51 7.22 16.97
N VAL A 180 9.81 6.95 15.89
CA VAL A 180 10.32 6.80 14.51
C VAL A 180 9.42 7.56 13.55
N LYS A 181 9.92 7.87 12.35
CA LYS A 181 9.08 8.39 11.26
C LYS A 181 8.07 7.34 10.81
N ASP A 182 6.82 7.76 10.59
CA ASP A 182 5.76 6.83 10.19
C ASP A 182 5.79 6.53 8.69
N LYS A 183 6.51 5.49 8.31
CA LYS A 183 6.59 5.01 6.91
C LYS A 183 5.28 4.41 6.37
N SER A 184 4.21 4.35 7.16
CA SER A 184 2.87 3.98 6.70
C SER A 184 1.99 5.20 6.36
N TYR A 185 2.53 6.41 6.43
CA TYR A 185 1.84 7.63 6.01
C TYR A 185 1.57 7.63 4.52
N LYS A 186 0.45 8.20 4.09
CA LYS A 186 0.06 8.22 2.67
C LYS A 186 1.00 9.12 1.88
N ILE A 187 1.59 8.58 0.81
CA ILE A 187 2.43 9.30 -0.14
C ILE A 187 1.88 9.08 -1.53
N VAL A 188 1.64 10.14 -2.28
CA VAL A 188 1.22 10.11 -3.69
C VAL A 188 2.34 10.65 -4.54
N VAL A 189 2.73 9.93 -5.58
CA VAL A 189 3.81 10.31 -6.50
C VAL A 189 3.23 10.44 -7.90
N TYR A 190 3.48 11.55 -8.57
CA TYR A 190 3.03 11.76 -9.94
C TYR A 190 4.09 12.42 -10.83
N CYS A 191 3.84 12.46 -12.11
CA CYS A 191 4.66 13.15 -13.12
C CYS A 191 3.77 13.85 -14.17
N GLY A 192 4.22 13.97 -15.42
CA GLY A 192 3.49 14.73 -16.43
C GLY A 192 2.19 14.08 -16.92
N TYR A 193 2.24 12.79 -17.28
CA TYR A 193 1.16 12.07 -17.98
C TYR A 193 1.38 10.55 -17.92
N ILE A 194 0.40 9.77 -18.42
CA ILE A 194 0.37 8.31 -18.25
C ILE A 194 1.60 7.55 -18.76
N LYS A 195 2.23 8.01 -19.87
CA LYS A 195 3.45 7.39 -20.43
C LYS A 195 4.73 7.80 -19.70
N CYS A 196 4.67 8.77 -18.78
CA CYS A 196 5.84 9.25 -18.06
C CYS A 196 6.22 8.27 -16.95
N ALA A 197 7.42 7.69 -17.01
CA ALA A 197 7.88 6.71 -16.03
C ALA A 197 8.51 7.32 -14.77
N ARG A 198 8.72 8.64 -14.68
CA ARG A 198 9.35 9.31 -13.52
C ARG A 198 8.66 8.96 -12.21
N SER A 199 7.32 9.03 -12.18
CA SER A 199 6.54 8.68 -11.00
C SER A 199 6.62 7.20 -10.65
N HIS A 200 6.78 6.30 -11.63
CA HIS A 200 7.05 4.88 -11.39
C HIS A 200 8.38 4.70 -10.65
N VAL A 201 9.46 5.30 -11.19
CA VAL A 201 10.81 5.19 -10.65
C VAL A 201 10.86 5.67 -9.19
N ALA A 202 10.27 6.83 -8.91
CA ALA A 202 10.25 7.41 -7.58
C ALA A 202 9.37 6.61 -6.60
N ALA A 203 8.17 6.20 -7.03
CA ALA A 203 7.26 5.41 -6.19
C ALA A 203 7.85 4.03 -5.85
N ALA A 204 8.43 3.33 -6.83
CA ALA A 204 9.10 2.06 -6.62
C ALA A 204 10.31 2.19 -5.68
N TYR A 205 11.08 3.27 -5.80
CA TYR A 205 12.16 3.56 -4.88
C TYR A 205 11.67 3.74 -3.45
N LEU A 206 10.61 4.53 -3.21
CA LEU A 206 10.04 4.71 -1.88
C LEU A 206 9.56 3.37 -1.28
N VAL A 207 8.91 2.51 -2.08
CA VAL A 207 8.52 1.17 -1.62
C VAL A 207 9.75 0.34 -1.22
N LYS A 208 10.84 0.36 -2.00
CA LYS A 208 12.12 -0.29 -1.67
C LYS A 208 12.73 0.25 -0.37
N GLN A 209 12.51 1.54 -0.05
CA GLN A 209 12.94 2.15 1.22
C GLN A 209 12.02 1.82 2.42
N GLY A 210 11.00 0.97 2.23
CA GLY A 210 10.11 0.49 3.28
C GLY A 210 8.92 1.40 3.58
N TYR A 211 8.59 2.34 2.71
CA TYR A 211 7.32 3.06 2.78
C TYR A 211 6.19 2.14 2.31
N THR A 212 5.14 1.97 3.14
CA THR A 212 4.12 0.93 2.92
C THR A 212 2.80 1.44 2.36
N ASN A 213 2.64 2.76 2.21
CA ASN A 213 1.41 3.38 1.75
C ASN A 213 1.69 4.39 0.62
N VAL A 214 2.39 3.91 -0.41
CA VAL A 214 2.76 4.69 -1.59
C VAL A 214 1.75 4.46 -2.70
N TYR A 215 1.31 5.56 -3.31
CA TYR A 215 0.42 5.59 -4.48
C TYR A 215 1.15 6.24 -5.65
N ARG A 216 0.91 5.72 -6.85
CA ARG A 216 1.24 6.42 -8.09
C ARG A 216 -0.04 6.98 -8.69
N TYR A 217 -0.03 8.28 -8.98
CA TYR A 217 -1.04 8.94 -9.78
C TYR A 217 -0.58 8.98 -11.23
N GLY A 218 -1.08 8.05 -12.06
CA GLY A 218 -0.60 7.84 -13.42
C GLY A 218 -1.05 8.89 -14.41
N GLY A 219 -2.22 9.51 -14.21
CA GLY A 219 -2.71 10.59 -15.08
C GLY A 219 -1.82 11.82 -15.08
N GLY A 220 -1.12 12.05 -13.96
CA GLY A 220 -0.18 13.15 -13.81
C GLY A 220 -0.84 14.52 -13.88
N ILE A 221 0.00 15.56 -14.03
CA ILE A 221 -0.52 16.94 -14.10
C ILE A 221 -1.40 17.15 -15.33
N SER A 222 -1.18 16.41 -16.44
CA SER A 222 -2.03 16.54 -17.62
C SER A 222 -3.48 16.16 -17.31
N ALA A 223 -3.74 14.98 -16.76
CA ALA A 223 -5.11 14.56 -16.46
C ALA A 223 -5.75 15.41 -15.36
N TRP A 224 -4.96 15.97 -14.44
CA TRP A 224 -5.45 16.90 -13.42
C TRP A 224 -5.98 18.20 -14.04
N VAL A 225 -5.24 18.76 -15.00
CA VAL A 225 -5.62 19.97 -15.73
C VAL A 225 -6.77 19.70 -16.70
N ASP A 226 -6.77 18.56 -17.39
CA ASP A 226 -7.86 18.16 -18.32
C ASP A 226 -9.19 18.01 -17.58
N ALA A 227 -9.16 17.60 -16.31
CA ALA A 227 -10.34 17.53 -15.43
C ALA A 227 -10.79 18.91 -14.91
N GLY A 228 -10.06 19.98 -15.21
CA GLY A 228 -10.39 21.33 -14.75
C GLY A 228 -10.11 21.58 -13.26
N TYR A 229 -9.27 20.76 -12.62
CA TYR A 229 -8.97 20.90 -11.20
C TYR A 229 -7.97 22.02 -10.92
N PRO A 230 -8.07 22.68 -9.73
CA PRO A 230 -7.18 23.76 -9.35
C PRO A 230 -5.70 23.33 -9.35
N VAL A 231 -4.80 24.23 -9.73
CA VAL A 231 -3.34 24.03 -9.68
C VAL A 231 -2.68 25.12 -8.84
N ASP A 232 -1.50 24.82 -8.31
CA ASP A 232 -0.57 25.79 -7.75
C ASP A 232 0.62 25.97 -8.71
N PRO A 233 1.22 27.18 -8.83
CA PRO A 233 0.62 28.45 -8.44
C PRO A 233 -0.70 28.72 -9.21
N VAL A 234 -1.63 29.37 -8.56
CA VAL A 234 -2.88 29.78 -9.21
C VAL A 234 -2.50 30.70 -10.39
N LYS A 235 -2.89 30.31 -11.60
CA LYS A 235 -2.71 31.19 -12.76
C LYS A 235 -3.65 32.38 -12.57
N THR A 236 -3.11 33.53 -12.21
CA THR A 236 -3.82 34.79 -12.39
C THR A 236 -4.00 34.96 -13.89
N GLU A 237 -5.23 34.97 -14.38
CA GLU A 237 -5.53 35.34 -15.75
C GLU A 237 -4.91 36.74 -15.96
N GLN A 238 -3.87 36.82 -16.81
CA GLN A 238 -3.44 38.11 -17.33
C GLN A 238 -4.65 38.63 -18.17
N PRO A 239 -5.13 39.84 -17.91
CA PRO A 239 -6.16 40.40 -18.77
C PRO A 239 -5.60 40.42 -20.20
N ALA A 240 -6.41 39.90 -21.14
CA ALA A 240 -6.08 39.93 -22.55
C ALA A 240 -5.76 41.37 -22.97
N GLN A 241 -4.51 41.56 -23.46
CA GLN A 241 -4.09 42.80 -24.10
C GLN A 241 -4.72 42.93 -25.48
#